data_8776bd2c16fb2018e7aa270e416c1611
#
_entry.id   8776bd2c16fb2018e7aa270e416c1611
#
_cell.length_a   1.000
_cell.length_b   1.000
_cell.length_c   1.000
_cell.angle_alpha   90.00
_cell.angle_beta   90.00
_cell.angle_gamma   90.00
#
_symmetry.space_group_name_H-M   'P 1'
#
loop_
_entity.id
_entity.type
_entity.pdbx_description
1 polymer ?
#
loop_
_entity_poly.entity_id
_entity_poly.type
_entity_poly.pdbx_seq_one_letter_code
_entity_poly.pdbx_strand_id
1 'polypeptide(L)'
;MLQNLRKNGKKKPNEWLTSVDILKVMKQFEKKNTDFEFIGPSPIDYDKHISYGECVWEELCKFNLENYIKRRITKIGVVFNTDPHDQEGSHWVALFINIKRRGIYYFDSYGERISKFINRFAKKVTKQGQRLGIEFEFIKNKRRHQYKTSECGMYCIYFIIEMMKDKQTFQEFTQTLIPDDKMLKLRRQLFNYM
;
A
#
# COMPACT_ATOMS: atom_id res chain seq x y z
N MET A 1 -0.45 -11.73 -18.88
CA MET A 1 0.21 -10.49 -19.30
C MET A 1 -0.52 -9.31 -18.71
N LEU A 2 0.18 -8.42 -18.01
CA LEU A 2 -0.41 -7.15 -17.55
C LEU A 2 -0.72 -6.33 -18.79
N GLN A 3 -1.94 -5.79 -18.90
CA GLN A 3 -2.25 -4.87 -19.99
C GLN A 3 -1.39 -3.62 -19.82
N ASN A 4 -0.68 -3.25 -20.89
CA ASN A 4 0.12 -2.03 -20.92
C ASN A 4 -0.76 -0.82 -20.61
N LEU A 5 -0.43 -0.06 -19.59
CA LEU A 5 -1.08 1.20 -19.27
C LEU A 5 -0.68 2.28 -20.29
N ARG A 6 -1.00 2.02 -21.58
CA ARG A 6 -0.88 3.03 -22.61
C ARG A 6 -2.11 3.93 -22.54
N LYS A 7 -1.94 5.16 -22.13
CA LYS A 7 -2.51 6.39 -22.75
C LYS A 7 -2.28 7.60 -21.82
N ASN A 8 -1.80 8.64 -22.45
CA ASN A 8 -1.68 10.02 -22.06
C ASN A 8 -0.33 10.45 -21.48
N GLY A 9 0.47 11.07 -22.38
CA GLY A 9 1.63 11.89 -22.04
C GLY A 9 2.89 11.07 -21.73
N LYS A 10 3.97 11.35 -22.41
CA LYS A 10 5.30 10.79 -22.09
C LYS A 10 5.68 11.22 -20.66
N LYS A 11 5.36 10.41 -19.65
CA LYS A 11 5.87 10.64 -18.30
C LYS A 11 7.39 10.44 -18.33
N LYS A 12 8.13 11.37 -17.75
CA LYS A 12 9.58 11.23 -17.59
C LYS A 12 9.84 10.04 -16.64
N PRO A 13 10.87 9.22 -16.88
CA PRO A 13 11.14 8.02 -16.10
C PRO A 13 11.37 8.29 -14.58
N ASN A 14 11.64 9.54 -14.22
CA ASN A 14 11.91 9.98 -12.84
C ASN A 14 10.77 10.82 -12.25
N GLU A 15 9.59 10.83 -12.84
CA GLU A 15 8.42 11.50 -12.23
C GLU A 15 7.84 10.68 -11.10
N TRP A 16 7.35 11.36 -10.09
CA TRP A 16 6.59 10.73 -9.01
C TRP A 16 5.34 10.06 -9.55
N LEU A 17 5.01 8.89 -9.01
CA LEU A 17 3.73 8.27 -9.31
C LEU A 17 2.61 9.05 -8.63
N THR A 18 1.58 9.34 -9.41
CA THR A 18 0.33 9.90 -8.88
C THR A 18 -0.52 8.81 -8.23
N SER A 19 -1.51 9.21 -7.43
CA SER A 19 -2.52 8.31 -6.89
C SER A 19 -3.20 7.48 -7.98
N VAL A 20 -3.49 8.10 -9.12
CA VAL A 20 -4.11 7.44 -10.28
C VAL A 20 -3.19 6.35 -10.87
N ASP A 21 -1.89 6.59 -10.94
CA ASP A 21 -0.93 5.60 -11.44
C ASP A 21 -0.89 4.36 -10.56
N ILE A 22 -0.79 4.56 -9.24
CA ILE A 22 -0.77 3.48 -8.26
C ILE A 22 -2.08 2.69 -8.33
N LEU A 23 -3.22 3.39 -8.31
CA LEU A 23 -4.54 2.78 -8.39
C LEU A 23 -4.71 1.91 -9.63
N LYS A 24 -4.35 2.44 -10.82
CA LYS A 24 -4.44 1.70 -12.09
C LYS A 24 -3.65 0.40 -12.08
N VAL A 25 -2.44 0.41 -11.53
CA VAL A 25 -1.63 -0.81 -11.40
C VAL A 25 -2.28 -1.78 -10.42
N MET A 26 -2.62 -1.33 -9.21
CA MET A 26 -3.13 -2.21 -8.16
C MET A 26 -4.48 -2.84 -8.52
N LYS A 27 -5.36 -2.12 -9.21
CA LYS A 27 -6.64 -2.68 -9.70
C LYS A 27 -6.46 -3.78 -10.76
N GLN A 28 -5.36 -3.81 -11.53
CA GLN A 28 -5.07 -4.94 -12.41
C GLN A 28 -4.69 -6.20 -11.63
N PHE A 29 -3.96 -6.03 -10.51
CA PHE A 29 -3.63 -7.14 -9.62
C PHE A 29 -4.86 -7.65 -8.88
N GLU A 30 -5.73 -6.75 -8.41
CA GLU A 30 -7.00 -7.10 -7.75
C GLU A 30 -7.89 -7.94 -8.66
N LYS A 31 -8.05 -7.55 -9.94
CA LYS A 31 -8.83 -8.34 -10.93
C LYS A 31 -8.31 -9.76 -11.14
N LYS A 32 -7.01 -10.01 -10.93
CA LYS A 32 -6.38 -11.32 -11.15
C LYS A 32 -6.31 -12.17 -9.89
N ASN A 33 -6.50 -11.58 -8.73
CA ASN A 33 -6.36 -12.23 -7.43
C ASN A 33 -7.63 -11.98 -6.62
N THR A 34 -8.57 -12.91 -6.73
CA THR A 34 -9.93 -12.78 -6.15
C THR A 34 -9.95 -12.74 -4.63
N ASP A 35 -8.85 -13.09 -3.96
CA ASP A 35 -8.67 -13.03 -2.51
C ASP A 35 -7.92 -11.78 -2.04
N PHE A 36 -7.62 -10.85 -2.95
CA PHE A 36 -6.90 -9.60 -2.69
C PHE A 36 -7.78 -8.38 -3.02
N GLU A 37 -7.73 -7.37 -2.15
CA GLU A 37 -8.36 -6.07 -2.37
C GLU A 37 -7.38 -4.94 -2.09
N PHE A 38 -7.44 -3.89 -2.90
CA PHE A 38 -6.60 -2.71 -2.77
C PHE A 38 -7.44 -1.49 -2.35
N ILE A 39 -7.02 -0.84 -1.27
CA ILE A 39 -7.63 0.38 -0.73
C ILE A 39 -6.69 1.56 -0.93
N GLY A 40 -7.21 2.66 -1.41
CA GLY A 40 -6.44 3.87 -1.65
C GLY A 40 -5.96 4.03 -3.08
N PRO A 41 -4.90 4.82 -3.34
CA PRO A 41 -4.08 5.56 -2.36
C PRO A 41 -4.85 6.63 -1.61
N SER A 42 -4.66 6.69 -0.31
CA SER A 42 -5.37 7.57 0.61
C SER A 42 -4.42 8.62 1.21
N PRO A 43 -4.87 9.85 1.48
CA PRO A 43 -4.13 10.78 2.31
C PRO A 43 -4.02 10.27 3.75
N ILE A 44 -3.04 10.82 4.52
CA ILE A 44 -2.76 10.34 5.88
C ILE A 44 -3.91 10.59 6.86
N ASP A 45 -4.67 11.64 6.65
CA ASP A 45 -5.80 12.07 7.48
C ASP A 45 -7.14 11.45 7.02
N TYR A 46 -7.09 10.22 6.52
CA TYR A 46 -8.21 9.46 5.96
C TYR A 46 -9.47 9.46 6.85
N ASP A 47 -9.31 9.56 8.18
CA ASP A 47 -10.38 9.54 9.17
C ASP A 47 -10.81 10.93 9.67
N LYS A 48 -10.30 12.01 9.05
CA LYS A 48 -10.79 13.35 9.28
C LYS A 48 -12.19 13.50 8.70
N HIS A 49 -13.11 14.02 9.51
CA HIS A 49 -14.45 14.34 9.03
C HIS A 49 -14.43 15.69 8.32
N ILE A 50 -15.01 15.72 7.15
CA ILE A 50 -15.25 16.90 6.33
C ILE A 50 -16.72 17.31 6.40
N SER A 51 -17.19 18.16 5.49
CA SER A 51 -18.58 18.61 5.44
C SER A 51 -19.56 17.43 5.45
N TYR A 52 -20.70 17.61 6.12
CA TYR A 52 -21.76 16.59 6.25
C TYR A 52 -21.38 15.28 6.96
N GLY A 53 -20.27 15.28 7.70
CA GLY A 53 -19.85 14.12 8.50
C GLY A 53 -19.19 12.98 7.68
N GLU A 54 -18.91 13.21 6.41
CA GLU A 54 -18.17 12.27 5.57
C GLU A 54 -16.68 12.25 5.96
N CYS A 55 -16.05 11.09 5.84
CA CYS A 55 -14.61 10.98 6.04
C CYS A 55 -13.88 11.34 4.75
N VAL A 56 -12.65 11.85 4.89
CA VAL A 56 -11.74 12.09 3.76
C VAL A 56 -11.56 10.83 2.91
N TRP A 57 -11.54 9.64 3.54
CA TRP A 57 -11.48 8.36 2.84
C TRP A 57 -12.38 7.32 3.52
N GLU A 58 -13.60 7.18 3.01
CA GLU A 58 -14.66 6.37 3.59
C GLU A 58 -14.27 4.90 3.82
N GLU A 59 -13.61 4.25 2.85
CA GLU A 59 -13.25 2.84 2.95
C GLU A 59 -12.33 2.55 4.14
N LEU A 60 -11.39 3.43 4.46
CA LEU A 60 -10.51 3.30 5.62
C LEU A 60 -11.19 3.75 6.93
N CYS A 61 -11.94 4.84 6.84
CA CYS A 61 -12.68 5.38 7.97
C CYS A 61 -13.71 4.37 8.49
N LYS A 62 -14.46 3.75 7.59
CA LYS A 62 -15.49 2.73 7.88
C LYS A 62 -14.97 1.29 7.74
N PHE A 63 -13.65 1.09 7.73
CA PHE A 63 -13.04 -0.23 7.59
C PHE A 63 -13.64 -1.23 8.57
N ASN A 64 -14.10 -2.37 8.03
CA ASN A 64 -14.67 -3.47 8.79
C ASN A 64 -14.09 -4.81 8.29
N LEU A 65 -13.20 -5.41 9.08
CA LEU A 65 -12.50 -6.65 8.74
C LEU A 65 -13.45 -7.82 8.46
N GLU A 66 -14.56 -7.92 9.20
CA GLU A 66 -15.54 -8.98 9.03
C GLU A 66 -16.15 -8.97 7.62
N ASN A 67 -16.40 -7.79 7.05
CA ASN A 67 -16.92 -7.65 5.70
C ASN A 67 -15.96 -8.20 4.64
N TYR A 68 -14.65 -8.01 4.83
CA TYR A 68 -13.62 -8.58 3.93
C TYR A 68 -13.61 -10.11 4.05
N ILE A 69 -13.64 -10.64 5.25
CA ILE A 69 -13.68 -12.09 5.50
C ILE A 69 -14.93 -12.72 4.87
N LYS A 70 -16.11 -12.12 5.04
CA LYS A 70 -17.37 -12.59 4.42
C LYS A 70 -17.28 -12.64 2.89
N ARG A 71 -16.56 -11.71 2.27
CA ARG A 71 -16.29 -11.66 0.82
C ARG A 71 -15.12 -12.56 0.39
N ARG A 72 -14.54 -13.35 1.32
CA ARG A 72 -13.38 -14.22 1.11
C ARG A 72 -12.09 -13.47 0.73
N ILE A 73 -12.01 -12.19 1.04
CA ILE A 73 -10.78 -11.42 0.90
C ILE A 73 -9.87 -11.80 2.07
N THR A 74 -8.66 -12.23 1.75
CA THR A 74 -7.66 -12.67 2.73
C THR A 74 -6.42 -11.80 2.76
N LYS A 75 -6.28 -10.92 1.77
CA LYS A 75 -5.15 -10.02 1.59
C LYS A 75 -5.66 -8.63 1.25
N ILE A 76 -5.18 -7.62 1.97
CA ILE A 76 -5.59 -6.22 1.75
C ILE A 76 -4.32 -5.38 1.67
N GLY A 77 -4.15 -4.68 0.54
CA GLY A 77 -3.07 -3.72 0.34
C GLY A 77 -3.59 -2.29 0.50
N VAL A 78 -2.86 -1.45 1.22
CA VAL A 78 -3.20 -0.04 1.39
C VAL A 78 -1.97 0.81 1.09
N VAL A 79 -2.15 1.90 0.35
CA VAL A 79 -1.11 2.91 0.14
C VAL A 79 -1.58 4.23 0.72
N PHE A 80 -0.70 4.90 1.48
CA PHE A 80 -0.96 6.21 2.06
C PHE A 80 0.00 7.24 1.48
N ASN A 81 -0.51 8.43 1.20
CA ASN A 81 0.32 9.62 1.14
C ASN A 81 0.58 10.09 2.57
N THR A 82 1.81 10.51 2.89
CA THR A 82 2.15 10.98 4.24
C THR A 82 1.63 12.37 4.56
N ASP A 83 1.09 13.08 3.57
CA ASP A 83 0.48 14.39 3.73
C ASP A 83 -1.05 14.31 3.83
N PRO A 84 -1.69 15.31 4.47
CA PRO A 84 -3.14 15.47 4.50
C PRO A 84 -3.75 15.68 3.10
N HIS A 85 -5.07 15.53 3.00
CA HIS A 85 -5.82 15.62 1.76
C HIS A 85 -5.78 17.00 1.08
N ASP A 86 -5.46 18.05 1.82
CA ASP A 86 -5.35 19.45 1.37
C ASP A 86 -3.92 19.87 1.00
N GLN A 87 -2.99 18.90 0.90
CA GLN A 87 -1.59 19.12 0.49
C GLN A 87 -1.26 18.30 -0.76
N GLU A 88 -0.21 18.75 -1.48
CA GLU A 88 0.20 18.12 -2.75
C GLU A 88 0.69 16.68 -2.61
N GLY A 89 1.20 16.32 -1.44
CA GLY A 89 1.77 15.01 -1.16
C GLY A 89 3.28 14.95 -1.35
N SER A 90 3.97 14.35 -0.38
CA SER A 90 5.44 14.30 -0.35
C SER A 90 6.03 12.91 -0.39
N HIS A 91 5.29 11.89 0.09
CA HIS A 91 5.82 10.54 0.19
C HIS A 91 4.72 9.48 0.22
N TRP A 92 5.00 8.32 -0.39
CA TRP A 92 4.12 7.14 -0.39
C TRP A 92 4.67 6.07 0.53
N VAL A 93 3.80 5.52 1.38
CA VAL A 93 4.08 4.37 2.25
C VAL A 93 2.96 3.33 2.11
N ALA A 94 3.25 2.08 2.46
CA ALA A 94 2.28 1.01 2.27
C ALA A 94 2.03 0.20 3.55
N LEU A 95 0.84 -0.35 3.63
CA LEU A 95 0.46 -1.33 4.64
C LEU A 95 -0.18 -2.54 3.95
N PHE A 96 0.13 -3.72 4.42
CA PHE A 96 -0.44 -4.96 3.91
C PHE A 96 -0.99 -5.79 5.06
N ILE A 97 -2.23 -6.25 4.92
CA ILE A 97 -2.89 -7.14 5.88
C ILE A 97 -3.01 -8.51 5.23
N ASN A 98 -2.41 -9.52 5.86
CA ASN A 98 -2.58 -10.92 5.48
C ASN A 98 -3.36 -11.63 6.58
N ILE A 99 -4.65 -11.89 6.34
CA ILE A 99 -5.56 -12.48 7.32
C ILE A 99 -5.17 -13.93 7.61
N LYS A 100 -4.77 -14.69 6.59
CA LYS A 100 -4.36 -16.09 6.73
C LYS A 100 -3.07 -16.23 7.54
N ARG A 101 -2.08 -15.37 7.30
CA ARG A 101 -0.82 -15.34 8.07
C ARG A 101 -0.92 -14.55 9.37
N ARG A 102 -2.07 -13.97 9.66
CA ARG A 102 -2.30 -13.14 10.85
C ARG A 102 -1.28 -12.00 10.98
N GLY A 103 -0.91 -11.39 9.85
CA GLY A 103 0.12 -10.36 9.80
C GLY A 103 -0.41 -9.01 9.29
N ILE A 104 0.04 -7.94 9.92
CA ILE A 104 -0.11 -6.55 9.44
C ILE A 104 1.30 -6.02 9.24
N TYR A 105 1.63 -5.64 8.00
CA TYR A 105 2.99 -5.27 7.60
C TYR A 105 3.01 -3.83 7.13
N TYR A 106 3.78 -2.97 7.79
CA TYR A 106 4.01 -1.60 7.36
C TYR A 106 5.36 -1.48 6.67
N PHE A 107 5.36 -0.86 5.49
CA PHE A 107 6.55 -0.65 4.70
C PHE A 107 6.70 0.82 4.30
N ASP A 108 7.85 1.38 4.66
CA ASP A 108 8.35 2.66 4.21
C ASP A 108 9.72 2.47 3.56
N SER A 109 9.88 2.89 2.32
CA SER A 109 11.13 2.76 1.57
C SER A 109 12.30 3.55 2.19
N TYR A 110 12.03 4.59 2.96
CA TYR A 110 13.04 5.31 3.75
C TYR A 110 13.32 4.67 5.11
N GLY A 111 12.48 3.74 5.56
CA GLY A 111 12.62 3.11 6.88
C GLY A 111 12.31 4.04 8.04
N GLU A 112 11.54 5.08 7.81
CA GLU A 112 11.18 6.07 8.81
C GLU A 112 10.11 5.58 9.79
N ARG A 113 9.89 6.36 10.84
CA ARG A 113 8.90 6.03 11.86
C ARG A 113 7.49 6.13 11.28
N ILE A 114 6.69 5.11 11.54
CA ILE A 114 5.28 5.10 11.17
C ILE A 114 4.53 6.29 11.79
N SER A 115 3.66 6.91 10.99
CA SER A 115 2.81 8.00 11.46
C SER A 115 1.77 7.51 12.49
N LYS A 116 1.33 8.42 13.36
CA LYS A 116 0.28 8.13 14.35
C LYS A 116 -1.04 7.68 13.71
N PHE A 117 -1.36 8.17 12.52
CA PHE A 117 -2.59 7.84 11.80
C PHE A 117 -2.58 6.39 11.30
N ILE A 118 -1.50 5.97 10.61
CA ILE A 118 -1.35 4.60 10.12
C ILE A 118 -1.27 3.62 11.31
N ASN A 119 -0.57 3.99 12.37
CA ASN A 119 -0.50 3.18 13.59
C ASN A 119 -1.89 3.00 14.23
N ARG A 120 -2.73 4.04 14.21
CA ARG A 120 -4.13 3.97 14.67
C ARG A 120 -4.95 3.02 13.80
N PHE A 121 -4.79 3.07 12.47
CA PHE A 121 -5.44 2.14 11.57
C PHE A 121 -5.02 0.68 11.84
N ALA A 122 -3.72 0.41 11.96
CA ALA A 122 -3.22 -0.92 12.30
C ALA A 122 -3.82 -1.43 13.62
N LYS A 123 -3.87 -0.59 14.66
CA LYS A 123 -4.53 -0.92 15.94
C LYS A 123 -6.02 -1.20 15.79
N LYS A 124 -6.72 -0.44 14.92
CA LYS A 124 -8.15 -0.68 14.61
C LYS A 124 -8.33 -2.07 14.00
N VAL A 125 -7.50 -2.44 13.02
CA VAL A 125 -7.51 -3.77 12.40
C VAL A 125 -7.22 -4.87 13.42
N THR A 126 -6.19 -4.70 14.25
CA THR A 126 -5.84 -5.65 15.33
C THR A 126 -7.01 -5.87 16.29
N LYS A 127 -7.67 -4.79 16.76
CA LYS A 127 -8.83 -4.91 17.64
C LYS A 127 -10.00 -5.62 16.99
N GLN A 128 -10.24 -5.39 15.70
CA GLN A 128 -11.29 -6.10 14.96
C GLN A 128 -10.93 -7.58 14.80
N GLY A 129 -9.66 -7.90 14.53
CA GLY A 129 -9.16 -9.27 14.50
C GLY A 129 -9.39 -10.00 15.82
N GLN A 130 -9.01 -9.41 16.95
CA GLN A 130 -9.22 -10.00 18.28
C GLN A 130 -10.68 -10.38 18.53
N ARG A 131 -11.62 -9.52 18.15
CA ARG A 131 -13.07 -9.81 18.27
C ARG A 131 -13.51 -10.99 17.40
N LEU A 132 -12.76 -11.31 16.35
CA LEU A 132 -13.00 -12.42 15.43
C LEU A 132 -12.12 -13.65 15.70
N GLY A 133 -11.37 -13.65 16.82
CA GLY A 133 -10.45 -14.73 17.18
C GLY A 133 -9.15 -14.76 16.34
N ILE A 134 -8.79 -13.63 15.72
CA ILE A 134 -7.57 -13.49 14.91
C ILE A 134 -6.59 -12.59 15.64
N GLU A 135 -5.51 -13.18 16.16
CA GLU A 135 -4.40 -12.43 16.76
C GLU A 135 -3.41 -12.00 15.66
N PHE A 136 -3.41 -10.71 15.33
CA PHE A 136 -2.51 -10.13 14.35
C PHE A 136 -1.17 -9.74 14.95
N GLU A 137 -0.07 -10.12 14.29
CA GLU A 137 1.24 -9.56 14.52
C GLU A 137 1.41 -8.31 13.65
N PHE A 138 1.83 -7.19 14.27
CA PHE A 138 2.10 -5.94 13.55
C PHE A 138 3.60 -5.70 13.44
N ILE A 139 4.13 -5.77 12.22
CA ILE A 139 5.55 -5.66 11.92
C ILE A 139 5.81 -4.46 11.01
N LYS A 140 6.93 -3.78 11.23
CA LYS A 140 7.35 -2.57 10.50
C LYS A 140 8.79 -2.73 10.05
N ASN A 141 9.11 -2.34 8.80
CA ASN A 141 10.50 -2.24 8.42
C ASN A 141 11.18 -1.05 9.11
N LYS A 142 12.49 -1.18 9.30
CA LYS A 142 13.36 -0.13 9.83
C LYS A 142 14.52 0.16 8.87
N ARG A 143 14.71 -0.71 7.88
CA ARG A 143 15.78 -0.58 6.92
C ARG A 143 15.39 0.42 5.85
N ARG A 144 16.29 1.35 5.53
CA ARG A 144 16.19 2.19 4.35
C ARG A 144 16.54 1.38 3.11
N HIS A 145 15.69 1.48 2.08
CA HIS A 145 15.87 0.84 0.77
C HIS A 145 16.02 1.88 -0.33
N GLN A 146 15.29 2.99 -0.24
CA GLN A 146 15.28 4.06 -1.21
C GLN A 146 16.36 5.11 -0.91
N TYR A 147 17.16 5.42 -1.92
CA TYR A 147 18.18 6.48 -1.88
C TYR A 147 17.96 7.56 -2.94
N LYS A 148 17.15 7.29 -3.97
CA LYS A 148 16.66 8.26 -4.97
C LYS A 148 15.31 8.85 -4.54
N THR A 149 14.90 9.96 -5.15
CA THR A 149 13.79 10.77 -4.66
C THR A 149 12.41 10.40 -5.21
N SER A 150 12.32 9.69 -6.36
CA SER A 150 11.04 9.55 -7.10
C SER A 150 10.38 8.17 -7.01
N GLU A 151 10.99 7.19 -6.31
CA GLU A 151 10.59 5.79 -6.43
C GLU A 151 9.69 5.27 -5.30
N CYS A 152 9.31 6.09 -4.30
CA CYS A 152 8.51 5.64 -3.16
C CYS A 152 7.21 4.93 -3.57
N GLY A 153 6.48 5.44 -4.56
CA GLY A 153 5.28 4.79 -5.09
C GLY A 153 5.58 3.43 -5.73
N MET A 154 6.72 3.30 -6.42
CA MET A 154 7.16 2.02 -6.97
C MET A 154 7.51 1.00 -5.89
N TYR A 155 8.15 1.45 -4.81
CA TYR A 155 8.43 0.62 -3.64
C TYR A 155 7.14 0.12 -2.98
N CYS A 156 6.11 0.98 -2.86
CA CYS A 156 4.81 0.58 -2.34
C CYS A 156 4.15 -0.50 -3.21
N ILE A 157 4.12 -0.29 -4.53
CA ILE A 157 3.57 -1.27 -5.49
C ILE A 157 4.35 -2.58 -5.39
N TYR A 158 5.68 -2.53 -5.42
CA TYR A 158 6.53 -3.71 -5.35
C TYR A 158 6.31 -4.49 -4.05
N PHE A 159 6.29 -3.80 -2.92
CA PHE A 159 6.02 -4.41 -1.61
C PHE A 159 4.67 -5.16 -1.60
N ILE A 160 3.58 -4.51 -2.03
CA ILE A 160 2.25 -5.13 -2.04
C ILE A 160 2.23 -6.36 -2.96
N ILE A 161 2.85 -6.28 -4.15
CA ILE A 161 2.94 -7.41 -5.08
C ILE A 161 3.70 -8.59 -4.46
N GLU A 162 4.83 -8.35 -3.79
CA GLU A 162 5.61 -9.41 -3.18
C GLU A 162 4.88 -10.06 -1.99
N MET A 163 4.22 -9.27 -1.15
CA MET A 163 3.41 -9.81 -0.05
C MET A 163 2.18 -10.57 -0.54
N MET A 164 1.58 -10.12 -1.65
CA MET A 164 0.46 -10.82 -2.27
C MET A 164 0.84 -12.19 -2.84
N LYS A 165 2.06 -12.32 -3.40
CA LYS A 165 2.59 -13.60 -3.93
C LYS A 165 2.78 -14.65 -2.84
N ASP A 166 2.94 -14.24 -1.59
CA ASP A 166 3.05 -15.09 -0.40
C ASP A 166 4.23 -16.09 -0.42
N LYS A 167 5.29 -15.79 -1.19
CA LYS A 167 6.46 -16.64 -1.39
C LYS A 167 7.58 -16.43 -0.37
N GLN A 168 7.53 -15.32 0.37
CA GLN A 168 8.50 -14.94 1.39
C GLN A 168 7.81 -14.25 2.55
N THR A 169 8.45 -14.24 3.70
CA THR A 169 7.97 -13.48 4.87
C THR A 169 8.29 -11.99 4.69
N PHE A 170 7.65 -11.15 5.49
CA PHE A 170 7.96 -9.71 5.51
C PHE A 170 9.39 -9.44 6.00
N GLN A 171 9.88 -10.23 6.95
CA GLN A 171 11.25 -10.14 7.46
C GLN A 171 12.25 -10.45 6.34
N GLU A 172 12.09 -11.55 5.63
CA GLU A 172 12.94 -11.90 4.48
C GLU A 172 12.92 -10.82 3.41
N PHE A 173 11.73 -10.28 3.09
CA PHE A 173 11.56 -9.20 2.12
C PHE A 173 12.35 -7.93 2.51
N THR A 174 12.35 -7.56 3.79
CA THR A 174 12.97 -6.33 4.28
C THR A 174 14.42 -6.51 4.76
N GLN A 175 14.88 -7.76 4.92
CA GLN A 175 16.23 -8.07 5.41
C GLN A 175 17.32 -7.67 4.41
N THR A 176 17.07 -7.82 3.11
CA THR A 176 18.02 -7.48 2.05
C THR A 176 17.68 -6.12 1.46
N LEU A 177 18.71 -5.34 1.12
CA LEU A 177 18.53 -4.06 0.44
C LEU A 177 17.82 -4.27 -0.91
N ILE A 178 16.72 -3.55 -1.10
CA ILE A 178 16.02 -3.49 -2.39
C ILE A 178 16.55 -2.24 -3.11
N PRO A 179 17.34 -2.37 -4.19
CA PRO A 179 17.96 -1.21 -4.83
C PRO A 179 16.98 -0.42 -5.70
N ASP A 180 17.20 0.90 -5.79
CA ASP A 180 16.40 1.80 -6.64
C ASP A 180 16.38 1.37 -8.11
N ASP A 181 17.44 0.79 -8.63
CA ASP A 181 17.51 0.32 -10.02
C ASP A 181 16.51 -0.83 -10.30
N LYS A 182 16.19 -1.63 -9.28
CA LYS A 182 15.12 -2.64 -9.39
C LYS A 182 13.76 -1.95 -9.56
N MET A 183 13.53 -0.85 -8.84
CA MET A 183 12.31 -0.06 -8.98
C MET A 183 12.21 0.60 -10.35
N LEU A 184 13.30 1.12 -10.89
CA LEU A 184 13.35 1.67 -12.26
C LEU A 184 13.04 0.61 -13.33
N LYS A 185 13.57 -0.61 -13.19
CA LYS A 185 13.26 -1.73 -14.10
C LYS A 185 11.79 -2.11 -14.01
N LEU A 186 11.25 -2.24 -12.81
CA LEU A 186 9.83 -2.56 -12.58
C LEU A 186 8.91 -1.45 -13.13
N ARG A 187 9.29 -0.18 -12.94
CA ARG A 187 8.55 0.96 -13.49
C ARG A 187 8.42 0.84 -15.01
N ARG A 188 9.50 0.54 -15.73
CA ARG A 188 9.47 0.34 -17.19
C ARG A 188 8.54 -0.80 -17.60
N GLN A 189 8.49 -1.88 -16.83
CA GLN A 189 7.59 -3.01 -17.09
C GLN A 189 6.12 -2.68 -16.86
N LEU A 190 5.81 -1.91 -15.82
CA LEU A 190 4.43 -1.59 -15.44
C LEU A 190 3.86 -0.41 -16.24
N PHE A 191 4.67 0.56 -16.61
CA PHE A 191 4.21 1.81 -17.20
C PHE A 191 4.66 2.04 -18.65
N ASN A 192 5.46 1.15 -19.25
CA ASN A 192 5.93 1.24 -20.64
C ASN A 192 6.46 2.65 -21.00
N TYR A 193 7.48 3.11 -20.30
CA TYR A 193 8.24 4.27 -20.76
C TYR A 193 9.06 3.87 -21.99
N MET A 194 8.76 4.45 -23.13
CA MET A 194 9.65 4.48 -24.29
C MET A 194 10.57 5.68 -24.19
#